data_8f72a9f74255751fcaa7dfb9d5acbdc8
#
_entry.id   8f72a9f74255751fcaa7dfb9d5acbdc8
#
_cell.length_a   1.000
_cell.length_b   1.000
_cell.length_c   1.000
_cell.angle_alpha   90.00
_cell.angle_beta   90.00
_cell.angle_gamma   90.00
#
_symmetry.space_group_name_H-M   'P 1'
#
loop_
_entity.id
_entity.type
_entity.pdbx_description
1 polymer ?
#
loop_
_entity_poly.entity_id
_entity_poly.type
_entity_poly.pdbx_seq_one_letter_code
_entity_poly.pdbx_strand_id
1 'polypeptide(L)'
;MTPPPVTPPPATPPPAAPPPAAPPPGAGPTDHGTATAIEILPVTGLPEFRPGDDLSAALTAAAPWLQNGDVVVVTSKVVSKCEGRIVTAPADPEERDALRRNLIDTEAVRVLARKGRTLITENRHGLIQAAAGVDGSNVAATELALLPVDPDGSARKLRDDLHRSAGVDVAVVITDTMGRAWRHGQTDAAIGSAGVPVLHGYAGAVDGHGNELLVTEVALADEIASAADLVKGKLTAIPVAVVRGLRYRDDGSDAARLVRRGEDDLFWLGTAESIELGRRQAQLLRRSVRSFDSAAVDPEVIEAAAAEALTAPAPHHTRPVRFVWVRNPDRRIELLDQMKRAWCADLAADGRTADSIERRVNRGQILYDAPEMVIPFLVPEGAHHYPDPARTAAERTMFTVAAGAAVQALLVALAVRGVGSCWIGSTIFAPDVVRTVLDLPPDWQPLGAVAIGYPVEPQRPRDPVPAGDRLVHR
;
A
#
# COMPACT_ATOMS: atom_id res chain seq x y z
N MET A 1 24.16 17.67 -23.28
CA MET A 1 23.15 17.36 -22.26
C MET A 1 23.31 15.88 -21.92
N THR A 2 23.87 15.59 -20.79
CA THR A 2 24.05 14.23 -20.27
C THR A 2 22.67 13.70 -19.80
N PRO A 3 22.29 12.46 -20.14
CA PRO A 3 21.03 11.89 -19.67
C PRO A 3 21.05 11.70 -18.14
N PRO A 4 19.90 11.82 -17.46
CA PRO A 4 19.84 11.62 -16.02
C PRO A 4 20.18 10.16 -15.66
N PRO A 5 20.74 9.92 -14.45
CA PRO A 5 21.12 8.58 -14.02
C PRO A 5 19.88 7.67 -13.91
N VAL A 6 19.99 6.50 -14.51
CA VAL A 6 18.99 5.43 -14.42
C VAL A 6 19.07 4.86 -13.00
N THR A 7 18.02 5.07 -12.22
CA THR A 7 17.86 4.42 -10.91
C THR A 7 17.74 2.90 -11.12
N PRO A 8 18.51 2.08 -10.41
CA PRO A 8 18.37 0.63 -10.50
C PRO A 8 16.97 0.19 -10.02
N PRO A 9 16.41 -0.91 -10.56
CA PRO A 9 15.13 -1.44 -10.10
C PRO A 9 15.20 -1.77 -8.61
N PRO A 10 14.11 -1.59 -7.85
CA PRO A 10 14.08 -1.98 -6.45
C PRO A 10 14.41 -3.47 -6.31
N ALA A 11 15.27 -3.77 -5.35
CA ALA A 11 15.64 -5.14 -5.02
C ALA A 11 14.38 -5.96 -4.72
N THR A 12 14.35 -7.19 -5.23
CA THR A 12 13.32 -8.17 -4.92
C THR A 12 13.24 -8.31 -3.40
N PRO A 13 12.06 -8.20 -2.76
CA PRO A 13 11.95 -8.41 -1.33
C PRO A 13 12.48 -9.81 -0.96
N PRO A 14 13.19 -9.95 0.17
CA PRO A 14 13.61 -11.24 0.65
C PRO A 14 12.38 -12.13 0.89
N PRO A 15 12.51 -13.47 0.77
CA PRO A 15 11.41 -14.38 1.03
C PRO A 15 10.87 -14.14 2.44
N ALA A 16 9.53 -14.16 2.56
CA ALA A 16 8.84 -13.96 3.83
C ALA A 16 9.44 -14.88 4.91
N ALA A 17 9.80 -14.28 6.05
CA ALA A 17 10.19 -15.04 7.22
C ALA A 17 9.03 -15.97 7.62
N PRO A 18 9.30 -17.20 8.07
CA PRO A 18 8.25 -18.08 8.54
C PRO A 18 7.47 -17.39 9.68
N PRO A 19 6.16 -17.64 9.82
CA PRO A 19 5.36 -17.06 10.88
C PRO A 19 6.04 -17.36 12.23
N PRO A 20 5.99 -16.44 13.20
CA PRO A 20 6.54 -16.67 14.52
C PRO A 20 5.98 -17.98 15.09
N ALA A 21 6.86 -18.81 15.62
CA ALA A 21 6.47 -20.04 16.23
C ALA A 21 5.42 -19.74 17.33
N ALA A 22 4.33 -20.51 17.33
CA ALA A 22 3.34 -20.42 18.39
C ALA A 22 4.05 -20.52 19.76
N PRO A 23 3.66 -19.71 20.75
CA PRO A 23 4.26 -19.80 22.08
C PRO A 23 4.14 -21.22 22.62
N PRO A 24 5.14 -21.71 23.37
CA PRO A 24 5.11 -23.06 23.90
C PRO A 24 3.85 -23.26 24.77
N PRO A 25 3.14 -24.38 24.64
CA PRO A 25 1.98 -24.67 25.49
C PRO A 25 2.43 -24.79 26.93
N GLY A 26 1.99 -23.90 27.81
CA GLY A 26 2.29 -23.96 29.22
C GLY A 26 2.41 -22.65 30.00
N ALA A 27 2.37 -21.49 29.35
CA ALA A 27 2.21 -20.24 30.07
C ALA A 27 0.73 -20.01 30.35
N GLY A 28 0.25 -20.52 31.48
CA GLY A 28 -1.04 -20.14 32.02
C GLY A 28 -1.13 -18.62 32.21
N PRO A 29 -2.33 -18.04 32.31
CA PRO A 29 -2.51 -16.59 32.44
C PRO A 29 -1.60 -16.09 33.57
N THR A 30 -0.69 -15.17 33.23
CA THR A 30 0.13 -14.49 34.22
C THR A 30 -0.81 -13.79 35.19
N ASP A 31 -0.79 -14.21 36.46
CA ASP A 31 -1.55 -13.61 37.51
C ASP A 31 -1.13 -12.14 37.67
N HIS A 32 -1.83 -11.26 36.97
CA HIS A 32 -1.77 -9.81 37.20
C HIS A 32 -2.61 -9.54 38.46
N GLY A 33 -2.08 -9.99 39.62
CA GLY A 33 -2.67 -9.62 40.88
C GLY A 33 -2.95 -8.12 40.86
N THR A 34 -4.18 -7.72 41.21
CA THR A 34 -4.64 -6.34 41.19
C THR A 34 -3.60 -5.42 41.82
N ALA A 35 -2.94 -4.61 40.96
CA ALA A 35 -2.09 -3.53 41.42
C ALA A 35 -2.97 -2.64 42.30
N THR A 36 -2.55 -2.36 43.54
CA THR A 36 -3.31 -1.50 44.47
C THR A 36 -3.31 -0.06 43.99
N ALA A 37 -2.28 0.38 43.29
CA ALA A 37 -2.16 1.69 42.65
C ALA A 37 -1.00 1.65 41.64
N ILE A 38 -1.10 2.43 40.56
CA ILE A 38 0.01 2.76 39.67
C ILE A 38 0.36 4.23 39.90
N GLU A 39 1.62 4.51 40.18
CA GLU A 39 2.15 5.86 40.35
C GLU A 39 3.04 6.23 39.20
N ILE A 40 2.96 7.48 38.72
CA ILE A 40 3.84 8.03 37.70
C ILE A 40 4.60 9.20 38.29
N LEU A 41 5.90 9.04 38.48
CA LEU A 41 6.75 9.92 39.23
C LEU A 41 7.73 10.65 38.30
N PRO A 42 7.74 12.00 38.22
CA PRO A 42 8.71 12.73 37.44
C PRO A 42 10.09 12.67 38.07
N VAL A 43 11.15 12.51 37.27
CA VAL A 43 12.53 12.65 37.72
C VAL A 43 12.99 14.08 37.43
N THR A 44 13.09 14.89 38.49
CA THR A 44 13.48 16.30 38.39
C THR A 44 14.97 16.49 38.72
N GLY A 45 15.54 17.64 38.35
CA GLY A 45 16.94 17.99 38.68
C GLY A 45 18.00 17.32 37.80
N LEU A 46 17.57 16.71 36.67
CA LEU A 46 18.53 16.20 35.68
C LEU A 46 19.22 17.34 34.94
N PRO A 47 20.53 17.21 34.62
CA PRO A 47 21.27 18.22 33.88
C PRO A 47 20.87 18.27 32.39
N GLU A 48 21.34 19.30 31.70
CA GLU A 48 21.38 19.30 30.24
C GLU A 48 22.46 18.33 29.76
N PHE A 49 22.07 17.24 29.09
CA PHE A 49 22.99 16.18 28.67
C PHE A 49 23.79 16.55 27.42
N ARG A 50 25.01 16.04 27.36
CA ARG A 50 25.99 16.20 26.26
C ARG A 50 26.58 14.85 25.87
N PRO A 51 27.20 14.74 24.66
CA PRO A 51 27.86 13.50 24.25
C PRO A 51 28.89 13.02 25.29
N GLY A 52 28.72 11.76 25.70
CA GLY A 52 29.60 11.10 26.68
C GLY A 52 29.17 11.24 28.14
N ASP A 53 28.10 11.99 28.44
CA ASP A 53 27.57 12.07 29.81
C ASP A 53 27.00 10.71 30.27
N ASP A 54 27.21 10.41 31.56
CA ASP A 54 26.70 9.19 32.19
C ASP A 54 25.26 9.40 32.68
N LEU A 55 24.32 8.91 31.87
CA LEU A 55 22.87 8.99 32.17
C LEU A 55 22.53 8.21 33.44
N SER A 56 23.17 7.05 33.68
CA SER A 56 22.88 6.23 34.86
C SER A 56 23.31 6.90 36.17
N ALA A 57 24.48 7.53 36.17
CA ALA A 57 24.96 8.30 37.32
C ALA A 57 24.06 9.51 37.62
N ALA A 58 23.62 10.23 36.58
CA ALA A 58 22.70 11.35 36.74
C ALA A 58 21.33 10.89 37.30
N LEU A 59 20.80 9.76 36.81
CA LEU A 59 19.55 9.20 37.32
C LEU A 59 19.68 8.70 38.76
N THR A 60 20.76 8.00 39.11
CA THR A 60 21.02 7.56 40.49
C THR A 60 21.07 8.72 41.46
N ALA A 61 21.69 9.85 41.06
CA ALA A 61 21.74 11.05 41.86
C ALA A 61 20.39 11.77 42.00
N ALA A 62 19.60 11.86 40.89
CA ALA A 62 18.34 12.58 40.86
C ALA A 62 17.17 11.76 41.42
N ALA A 63 17.25 10.42 41.37
CA ALA A 63 16.19 9.52 41.82
C ALA A 63 16.74 8.44 42.80
N PRO A 64 17.31 8.81 43.95
CA PRO A 64 17.81 7.85 44.95
C PRO A 64 16.69 7.00 45.59
N TRP A 65 15.47 7.32 45.27
CA TRP A 65 14.21 6.62 45.70
C TRP A 65 13.75 5.52 44.75
N LEU A 66 14.52 5.22 43.69
CA LEU A 66 14.24 4.09 42.80
C LEU A 66 14.16 2.76 43.57
N GLN A 67 13.26 1.90 43.16
CA GLN A 67 12.98 0.62 43.80
C GLN A 67 12.97 -0.52 42.75
N ASN A 68 13.16 -1.74 43.25
CA ASN A 68 13.00 -2.94 42.42
C ASN A 68 11.58 -3.01 41.83
N GLY A 69 11.47 -3.30 40.56
CA GLY A 69 10.21 -3.37 39.83
C GLY A 69 9.70 -2.04 39.29
N ASP A 70 10.39 -0.93 39.52
CA ASP A 70 10.12 0.35 38.83
C ASP A 70 10.41 0.23 37.33
N VAL A 71 9.65 0.97 36.50
CA VAL A 71 9.92 1.14 35.09
C VAL A 71 10.42 2.56 34.85
N VAL A 72 11.68 2.71 34.46
CA VAL A 72 12.31 3.99 34.12
C VAL A 72 12.00 4.32 32.66
N VAL A 73 11.26 5.39 32.41
CA VAL A 73 10.83 5.81 31.08
C VAL A 73 11.59 7.06 30.66
N VAL A 74 12.42 6.91 29.64
CA VAL A 74 13.37 7.94 29.18
C VAL A 74 13.04 8.40 27.77
N THR A 75 13.00 9.73 27.52
CA THR A 75 12.86 10.22 26.13
C THR A 75 14.11 9.89 25.30
N SER A 76 13.91 9.45 24.07
CA SER A 76 14.98 9.12 23.10
C SER A 76 16.03 10.22 22.99
N LYS A 77 15.61 11.47 23.11
CA LYS A 77 16.48 12.64 22.91
C LYS A 77 17.61 12.74 23.94
N VAL A 78 17.36 12.35 25.19
CA VAL A 78 18.41 12.30 26.21
C VAL A 78 19.42 11.21 25.89
N VAL A 79 18.93 10.03 25.49
CA VAL A 79 19.81 8.94 25.06
C VAL A 79 20.63 9.37 23.85
N SER A 80 19.98 9.98 22.86
CA SER A 80 20.65 10.50 21.64
C SER A 80 21.73 11.53 21.98
N LYS A 81 21.48 12.42 22.94
CA LYS A 81 22.49 13.38 23.42
C LYS A 81 23.72 12.67 24.03
N CYS A 82 23.48 11.75 24.95
CA CYS A 82 24.58 11.00 25.60
C CYS A 82 25.40 10.17 24.60
N GLU A 83 24.73 9.59 23.58
CA GLU A 83 25.35 8.76 22.54
C GLU A 83 25.96 9.58 21.38
N GLY A 84 25.93 10.91 21.44
CA GLY A 84 26.50 11.76 20.39
C GLY A 84 25.70 11.74 19.07
N ARG A 85 24.39 11.43 19.11
CA ARG A 85 23.47 11.46 17.95
C ARG A 85 22.91 12.86 17.69
N ILE A 86 23.71 13.89 17.98
CA ILE A 86 23.41 15.30 17.73
C ILE A 86 24.25 15.78 16.57
N VAL A 87 23.63 16.40 15.59
CA VAL A 87 24.27 16.93 14.40
C VAL A 87 24.23 18.46 14.46
N THR A 88 25.41 19.09 14.32
CA THR A 88 25.49 20.55 14.21
C THR A 88 24.83 21.02 12.92
N ALA A 89 23.94 21.99 13.03
CA ALA A 89 23.16 22.52 11.91
C ALA A 89 23.51 24.01 11.67
N PRO A 90 23.51 24.48 10.43
CA PRO A 90 23.68 25.89 10.10
C PRO A 90 22.65 26.78 10.81
N ALA A 91 23.07 28.02 11.12
CA ALA A 91 22.15 29.01 11.66
C ALA A 91 21.17 29.56 10.61
N ASP A 92 21.55 29.52 9.34
CA ASP A 92 20.69 29.91 8.23
C ASP A 92 19.51 28.92 8.11
N PRO A 93 18.25 29.40 8.07
CA PRO A 93 17.08 28.53 8.04
C PRO A 93 16.98 27.67 6.78
N GLU A 94 17.42 28.15 5.61
CA GLU A 94 17.35 27.40 4.36
C GLU A 94 18.40 26.28 4.31
N GLU A 95 19.63 26.60 4.73
CA GLU A 95 20.72 25.62 4.85
C GLU A 95 20.39 24.57 5.92
N ARG A 96 19.80 24.99 7.05
CA ARG A 96 19.33 24.08 8.10
C ARG A 96 18.25 23.14 7.62
N ASP A 97 17.26 23.63 6.83
CA ASP A 97 16.21 22.81 6.25
C ASP A 97 16.77 21.85 5.19
N ALA A 98 17.78 22.28 4.41
CA ALA A 98 18.47 21.42 3.45
C ALA A 98 19.23 20.29 4.15
N LEU A 99 19.97 20.58 5.22
CA LEU A 99 20.64 19.58 6.04
C LEU A 99 19.63 18.60 6.65
N ARG A 100 18.52 19.12 7.20
CA ARG A 100 17.46 18.28 7.79
C ARG A 100 16.87 17.32 6.76
N ARG A 101 16.62 17.75 5.52
CA ARG A 101 16.15 16.87 4.44
C ARG A 101 17.15 15.78 4.13
N ASN A 102 18.43 16.11 4.01
CA ASN A 102 19.48 15.12 3.76
C ASN A 102 19.58 14.08 4.90
N LEU A 103 19.46 14.51 6.15
CA LEU A 103 19.44 13.59 7.29
C LEU A 103 18.20 12.67 7.26
N ILE A 104 17.04 13.21 6.89
CA ILE A 104 15.82 12.40 6.72
C ILE A 104 16.02 11.33 5.62
N ASP A 105 16.59 11.73 4.48
CA ASP A 105 16.84 10.80 3.37
C ASP A 105 17.89 9.72 3.76
N THR A 106 18.81 10.04 4.66
CA THR A 106 19.83 9.10 5.16
C THR A 106 19.25 8.12 6.20
N GLU A 107 18.39 8.61 7.10
CA GLU A 107 17.79 7.78 8.16
C GLU A 107 16.54 7.01 7.69
N ALA A 108 15.89 7.44 6.61
CA ALA A 108 14.71 6.77 6.04
C ALA A 108 15.10 5.58 5.16
N VAL A 109 14.40 4.47 5.34
CA VAL A 109 14.44 3.30 4.43
C VAL A 109 13.50 3.51 3.24
N ARG A 110 12.31 4.09 3.51
CA ARG A 110 11.32 4.42 2.47
C ARG A 110 10.38 5.55 2.92
N VAL A 111 9.74 6.20 1.94
CA VAL A 111 8.74 7.24 2.17
C VAL A 111 7.36 6.66 1.90
N LEU A 112 6.51 6.59 2.93
CA LEU A 112 5.15 6.06 2.81
C LEU A 112 4.15 7.12 2.36
N ALA A 113 4.25 8.34 2.90
CA ALA A 113 3.32 9.41 2.55
C ALA A 113 3.98 10.78 2.61
N ARG A 114 3.45 11.71 1.81
CA ARG A 114 3.87 13.11 1.78
C ARG A 114 2.65 14.02 1.76
N LYS A 115 2.62 15.01 2.67
CA LYS A 115 1.61 16.07 2.64
C LYS A 115 2.28 17.41 2.98
N GLY A 116 2.37 18.28 2.00
CA GLY A 116 3.11 19.55 2.14
C GLY A 116 4.57 19.29 2.51
N ARG A 117 5.03 19.81 3.65
CA ARG A 117 6.38 19.60 4.18
C ARG A 117 6.53 18.34 5.05
N THR A 118 5.43 17.69 5.41
CA THR A 118 5.42 16.49 6.25
C THR A 118 5.71 15.26 5.42
N LEU A 119 6.72 14.50 5.83
CA LEU A 119 7.05 13.18 5.32
C LEU A 119 6.76 12.15 6.41
N ILE A 120 6.03 11.12 6.06
CA ILE A 120 5.92 9.89 6.87
C ILE A 120 6.84 8.86 6.24
N THR A 121 7.77 8.37 7.02
CA THR A 121 8.85 7.49 6.56
C THR A 121 8.99 6.30 7.48
N GLU A 122 9.44 5.19 6.94
CA GLU A 122 9.98 4.08 7.72
C GLU A 122 11.47 4.33 7.91
N ASN A 123 11.94 4.24 9.13
CA ASN A 123 13.37 4.37 9.45
C ASN A 123 14.05 3.00 9.56
N ARG A 124 15.36 2.98 9.86
CA ARG A 124 16.17 1.76 9.99
C ARG A 124 15.71 0.80 11.08
N HIS A 125 14.94 1.28 12.07
CA HIS A 125 14.37 0.45 13.14
C HIS A 125 13.03 -0.17 12.74
N GLY A 126 12.50 0.17 11.54
CA GLY A 126 11.17 -0.22 11.07
C GLY A 126 10.05 0.67 11.61
N LEU A 127 10.38 1.73 12.35
CA LEU A 127 9.39 2.65 12.90
C LEU A 127 8.84 3.56 11.79
N ILE A 128 7.52 3.61 11.69
CA ILE A 128 6.82 4.49 10.75
C ILE A 128 6.43 5.78 11.47
N GLN A 129 7.14 6.86 11.18
CA GLN A 129 6.96 8.14 11.84
C GLN A 129 7.31 9.34 10.94
N ALA A 130 7.06 10.55 11.44
CA ALA A 130 7.42 11.76 10.72
C ALA A 130 8.94 11.93 10.65
N ALA A 131 9.43 12.26 9.45
CA ALA A 131 10.82 12.71 9.23
C ALA A 131 11.91 11.74 9.75
N ALA A 132 11.65 10.43 9.73
CA ALA A 132 12.54 9.36 10.20
C ALA A 132 13.06 9.55 11.66
N GLY A 133 12.34 10.33 12.47
CA GLY A 133 12.76 10.69 13.83
C GLY A 133 13.78 11.84 13.91
N VAL A 134 14.11 12.51 12.80
CA VAL A 134 14.98 13.69 12.80
C VAL A 134 14.23 14.88 13.39
N ASP A 135 14.63 15.31 14.58
CA ASP A 135 13.95 16.36 15.35
C ASP A 135 14.87 17.54 15.69
N GLY A 136 14.33 18.75 15.66
CA GLY A 136 14.99 19.97 16.07
C GLY A 136 14.36 20.61 17.31
N SER A 137 13.46 19.91 18.01
CA SER A 137 12.86 20.41 19.26
C SER A 137 13.67 20.00 20.48
N ASN A 138 13.71 20.82 21.53
CA ASN A 138 14.47 20.58 22.77
C ASN A 138 15.97 20.26 22.55
N VAL A 139 16.56 20.85 21.51
CA VAL A 139 17.99 20.95 21.23
C VAL A 139 18.34 22.41 20.90
N ALA A 140 19.62 22.77 20.87
CA ALA A 140 20.01 24.13 20.49
C ALA A 140 19.54 24.47 19.07
N ALA A 141 19.33 25.76 18.79
CA ALA A 141 18.87 26.21 17.46
C ALA A 141 19.83 25.78 16.32
N THR A 142 21.07 25.51 16.65
CA THR A 142 22.13 25.03 15.74
C THR A 142 22.36 23.52 15.84
N GLU A 143 21.35 22.75 16.29
CA GLU A 143 21.44 21.30 16.44
C GLU A 143 20.22 20.60 15.88
N LEU A 144 20.42 19.35 15.44
CA LEU A 144 19.38 18.39 15.09
C LEU A 144 19.67 17.07 15.80
N ALA A 145 18.65 16.46 16.38
CA ALA A 145 18.76 15.14 17.02
C ALA A 145 18.33 14.03 16.05
N LEU A 146 19.10 12.95 16.06
CA LEU A 146 18.75 11.67 15.43
C LEU A 146 18.38 10.67 16.53
N LEU A 147 17.64 9.62 16.20
CA LEU A 147 17.36 8.54 17.15
C LEU A 147 18.63 7.79 17.54
N PRO A 148 18.65 7.11 18.71
CA PRO A 148 19.72 6.18 19.07
C PRO A 148 19.94 5.12 17.99
N VAL A 149 21.17 4.62 17.84
CA VAL A 149 21.50 3.63 16.82
C VAL A 149 20.84 2.28 17.10
N ASP A 150 20.78 1.88 18.36
CA ASP A 150 20.13 0.66 18.87
C ASP A 150 19.37 1.02 20.15
N PRO A 151 18.10 1.47 20.05
CA PRO A 151 17.33 1.87 21.22
C PRO A 151 17.13 0.75 22.25
N ASP A 152 16.94 -0.49 21.80
CA ASP A 152 16.82 -1.66 22.69
C ASP A 152 18.15 -1.97 23.37
N GLY A 153 19.27 -1.87 22.67
CA GLY A 153 20.61 -1.97 23.25
C GLY A 153 20.89 -0.88 24.28
N SER A 154 20.46 0.36 23.98
CA SER A 154 20.56 1.48 24.92
C SER A 154 19.73 1.26 26.18
N ALA A 155 18.50 0.71 26.03
CA ALA A 155 17.66 0.37 27.18
C ALA A 155 18.30 -0.73 28.04
N ARG A 156 18.84 -1.79 27.44
CA ARG A 156 19.56 -2.85 28.15
C ARG A 156 20.77 -2.29 28.90
N LYS A 157 21.58 -1.48 28.22
CA LYS A 157 22.75 -0.85 28.82
C LYS A 157 22.38 -0.01 30.02
N LEU A 158 21.37 0.85 29.90
CA LEU A 158 20.92 1.72 31.00
C LEU A 158 20.40 0.92 32.20
N ARG A 159 19.64 -0.15 31.94
CA ARG A 159 19.18 -1.09 32.98
C ARG A 159 20.33 -1.71 33.75
N ASP A 160 21.33 -2.24 33.04
CA ASP A 160 22.51 -2.85 33.62
C ASP A 160 23.36 -1.83 34.41
N ASP A 161 23.47 -0.60 33.90
CA ASP A 161 24.20 0.50 34.55
C ASP A 161 23.49 0.93 35.86
N LEU A 162 22.16 1.04 35.87
CA LEU A 162 21.36 1.33 37.08
C LEU A 162 21.45 0.19 38.12
N HIS A 163 21.44 -1.06 37.68
CA HIS A 163 21.66 -2.20 38.57
C HIS A 163 23.02 -2.11 39.25
N ARG A 164 24.08 -1.76 38.50
CA ARG A 164 25.46 -1.63 39.05
C ARG A 164 25.63 -0.40 39.95
N SER A 165 25.03 0.74 39.59
CA SER A 165 25.25 2.00 40.28
C SER A 165 24.32 2.23 41.48
N ALA A 166 23.05 1.81 41.39
CA ALA A 166 22.02 2.00 42.40
C ALA A 166 21.61 0.70 43.13
N GLY A 167 22.01 -0.48 42.62
CA GLY A 167 21.67 -1.76 43.24
C GLY A 167 20.20 -2.14 43.08
N VAL A 168 19.48 -1.57 42.10
CA VAL A 168 18.04 -1.81 41.86
C VAL A 168 17.79 -2.54 40.59
N ASP A 169 16.82 -3.47 40.61
CA ASP A 169 16.33 -4.16 39.44
C ASP A 169 15.13 -3.40 38.88
N VAL A 170 15.37 -2.61 37.84
CA VAL A 170 14.34 -1.81 37.15
C VAL A 170 14.17 -2.28 35.71
N ALA A 171 13.04 -1.98 35.10
CA ALA A 171 12.91 -2.01 33.66
C ALA A 171 13.20 -0.62 33.07
N VAL A 172 13.55 -0.57 31.78
CA VAL A 172 13.80 0.67 31.04
C VAL A 172 12.99 0.69 29.76
N VAL A 173 12.28 1.79 29.51
CA VAL A 173 11.58 2.06 28.25
C VAL A 173 12.09 3.38 27.67
N ILE A 174 12.59 3.34 26.43
CA ILE A 174 12.99 4.55 25.69
C ILE A 174 11.84 4.93 24.78
N THR A 175 11.43 6.22 24.83
CA THR A 175 10.23 6.69 24.12
C THR A 175 10.55 7.76 23.10
N ASP A 176 9.74 7.81 22.05
CA ASP A 176 9.71 8.94 21.13
C ASP A 176 8.27 9.39 20.87
N THR A 177 8.09 10.70 20.60
CA THR A 177 6.75 11.27 20.37
C THR A 177 6.32 11.05 18.94
N MET A 178 5.27 10.27 18.73
CA MET A 178 4.78 9.90 17.40
C MET A 178 3.38 10.42 17.11
N GLY A 179 3.13 10.77 15.83
CA GLY A 179 1.79 10.94 15.31
C GLY A 179 1.06 9.60 15.21
N ARG A 180 -0.27 9.67 15.21
CA ARG A 180 -1.12 8.47 15.08
C ARG A 180 -1.93 8.52 13.80
N ALA A 181 -1.97 7.42 13.05
CA ALA A 181 -2.88 7.28 11.93
C ALA A 181 -4.34 7.46 12.39
N TRP A 182 -5.16 8.13 11.59
CA TRP A 182 -6.61 8.35 11.80
C TRP A 182 -6.99 9.19 13.04
N ARG A 183 -6.05 9.73 13.80
CA ARG A 183 -6.34 10.51 15.00
C ARG A 183 -5.50 11.79 15.05
N HIS A 184 -6.08 12.85 15.60
CA HIS A 184 -5.33 14.06 15.95
C HIS A 184 -4.50 13.84 17.21
N GLY A 185 -3.40 14.60 17.31
CA GLY A 185 -2.49 14.58 18.44
C GLY A 185 -1.38 13.52 18.29
N GLN A 186 -0.40 13.66 19.14
CA GLN A 186 0.76 12.78 19.27
C GLN A 186 0.71 12.10 20.65
N THR A 187 1.40 10.99 20.76
CA THR A 187 1.63 10.28 22.02
C THR A 187 3.06 9.79 22.02
N ASP A 188 3.63 9.58 23.20
CA ASP A 188 4.87 8.83 23.27
C ASP A 188 4.62 7.35 22.96
N ALA A 189 5.50 6.73 22.23
CA ALA A 189 5.55 5.31 21.93
C ALA A 189 6.92 4.74 22.33
N ALA A 190 6.95 3.47 22.71
CA ALA A 190 8.18 2.78 23.04
C ALA A 190 8.97 2.49 21.75
N ILE A 191 10.23 2.90 21.72
CA ILE A 191 11.17 2.62 20.64
C ILE A 191 12.33 1.74 21.07
N GLY A 192 12.54 1.57 22.37
CA GLY A 192 13.51 0.68 22.98
C GLY A 192 12.99 0.20 24.33
N SER A 193 13.23 -1.06 24.69
CA SER A 193 12.76 -1.65 25.94
C SER A 193 13.72 -2.70 26.47
N ALA A 194 13.80 -2.80 27.81
CA ALA A 194 14.50 -3.86 28.51
C ALA A 194 13.86 -4.14 29.87
N GLY A 195 13.63 -5.41 30.19
CA GLY A 195 13.20 -5.82 31.52
C GLY A 195 11.68 -5.77 31.77
N VAL A 196 10.89 -5.41 30.74
CA VAL A 196 9.42 -5.43 30.79
C VAL A 196 8.88 -6.04 29.48
N PRO A 197 7.83 -6.88 29.53
CA PRO A 197 7.21 -7.39 28.32
C PRO A 197 6.61 -6.24 27.51
N VAL A 198 6.91 -6.16 26.22
CA VAL A 198 6.41 -5.06 25.37
C VAL A 198 4.98 -5.28 24.94
N LEU A 199 4.54 -6.55 24.87
CA LEU A 199 3.18 -6.96 24.55
C LEU A 199 2.61 -7.82 25.68
N HIS A 200 1.33 -7.63 25.97
CA HIS A 200 0.59 -8.50 26.89
C HIS A 200 -0.54 -9.19 26.16
N GLY A 201 -0.37 -10.48 25.90
CA GLY A 201 -1.34 -11.32 25.20
C GLY A 201 -2.36 -11.96 26.15
N TYR A 202 -3.62 -11.99 25.72
CA TYR A 202 -4.73 -12.67 26.42
C TYR A 202 -5.16 -13.95 25.71
N ALA A 203 -4.42 -14.42 24.70
CA ALA A 203 -4.78 -15.62 23.96
C ALA A 203 -4.90 -16.84 24.90
N GLY A 204 -6.06 -17.54 24.83
CA GLY A 204 -6.39 -18.65 25.70
C GLY A 204 -6.98 -18.27 27.08
N ALA A 205 -7.07 -16.98 27.38
CA ALA A 205 -7.84 -16.52 28.54
C ALA A 205 -9.35 -16.52 28.24
N VAL A 206 -10.15 -16.63 29.27
CA VAL A 206 -11.63 -16.59 29.19
C VAL A 206 -12.13 -15.34 29.89
N ASP A 207 -12.99 -14.55 29.24
CA ASP A 207 -13.58 -13.37 29.84
C ASP A 207 -14.62 -13.70 30.94
N GLY A 208 -15.12 -12.68 31.64
CA GLY A 208 -16.12 -12.85 32.71
C GLY A 208 -17.48 -13.42 32.24
N HIS A 209 -17.70 -13.57 30.94
CA HIS A 209 -18.89 -14.15 30.33
C HIS A 209 -18.65 -15.54 29.72
N GLY A 210 -17.43 -16.07 29.81
CA GLY A 210 -17.07 -17.38 29.28
C GLY A 210 -16.58 -17.39 27.82
N ASN A 211 -16.32 -16.22 27.21
CA ASN A 211 -15.80 -16.17 25.86
C ASN A 211 -14.26 -16.29 25.87
N GLU A 212 -13.73 -17.14 25.01
CA GLU A 212 -12.29 -17.28 24.83
C GLU A 212 -11.72 -16.08 24.06
N LEU A 213 -10.64 -15.49 24.59
CA LEU A 213 -9.90 -14.41 23.94
C LEU A 213 -8.84 -15.00 23.02
N LEU A 214 -9.00 -14.81 21.70
CA LEU A 214 -8.14 -15.44 20.71
C LEU A 214 -7.00 -14.53 20.19
N VAL A 215 -7.25 -13.22 20.12
CA VAL A 215 -6.37 -12.27 19.42
C VAL A 215 -6.07 -10.99 20.20
N THR A 216 -6.55 -10.87 21.42
CA THR A 216 -6.35 -9.65 22.22
C THR A 216 -4.92 -9.60 22.72
N GLU A 217 -4.18 -8.59 22.29
CA GLU A 217 -2.81 -8.30 22.70
C GLU A 217 -2.69 -6.79 22.94
N VAL A 218 -2.22 -6.40 24.13
CA VAL A 218 -2.04 -5.00 24.55
C VAL A 218 -0.59 -4.61 24.37
N ALA A 219 -0.33 -3.46 23.75
CA ALA A 219 1.01 -2.87 23.62
C ALA A 219 1.43 -2.23 24.96
N LEU A 220 1.82 -3.07 25.93
CA LEU A 220 2.09 -2.63 27.29
C LEU A 220 3.18 -1.55 27.37
N ALA A 221 4.25 -1.70 26.59
CA ALA A 221 5.33 -0.70 26.60
C ALA A 221 4.87 0.66 26.03
N ASP A 222 3.95 0.69 25.05
CA ASP A 222 3.35 1.92 24.52
C ASP A 222 2.39 2.57 25.53
N GLU A 223 1.64 1.79 26.29
CA GLU A 223 0.80 2.31 27.37
C GLU A 223 1.67 2.94 28.47
N ILE A 224 2.76 2.29 28.86
CA ILE A 224 3.75 2.82 29.81
C ILE A 224 4.38 4.13 29.27
N ALA A 225 4.78 4.15 28.00
CA ALA A 225 5.35 5.32 27.34
C ALA A 225 4.39 6.52 27.36
N SER A 226 3.15 6.29 26.94
CA SER A 226 2.09 7.32 26.91
C SER A 226 1.70 7.81 28.30
N ALA A 227 1.63 6.92 29.30
CA ALA A 227 1.33 7.29 30.66
C ALA A 227 2.44 8.16 31.28
N ALA A 228 3.71 7.81 31.02
CA ALA A 228 4.86 8.59 31.50
C ALA A 228 4.92 10.00 30.88
N ASP A 229 4.45 10.19 29.66
CA ASP A 229 4.41 11.50 29.00
C ASP A 229 3.48 12.50 29.71
N LEU A 230 2.48 12.04 30.46
CA LEU A 230 1.59 12.90 31.24
C LEU A 230 2.33 13.75 32.29
N VAL A 231 3.45 13.25 32.82
CA VAL A 231 4.27 13.97 33.82
C VAL A 231 5.55 14.56 33.22
N LYS A 232 6.08 13.99 32.13
CA LYS A 232 7.21 14.55 31.40
C LYS A 232 6.84 15.88 30.73
N GLY A 233 5.75 15.87 29.98
CA GLY A 233 5.31 17.04 29.20
C GLY A 233 6.35 17.57 28.22
N LYS A 234 5.99 18.63 27.46
CA LYS A 234 6.87 19.16 26.40
C LYS A 234 7.79 20.30 26.83
N LEU A 235 7.38 21.08 27.83
CA LEU A 235 8.06 22.32 28.26
C LEU A 235 8.56 22.29 29.71
N THR A 236 8.42 21.17 30.39
CA THR A 236 8.74 21.00 31.81
C THR A 236 10.21 20.74 32.10
N ALA A 237 11.02 20.47 31.06
CA ALA A 237 12.40 19.98 31.17
C ALA A 237 12.55 18.71 32.04
N ILE A 238 11.52 17.85 32.03
CA ILE A 238 11.49 16.54 32.71
C ILE A 238 11.58 15.44 31.66
N PRO A 239 12.77 14.95 31.30
CA PRO A 239 12.93 13.97 30.23
C PRO A 239 12.74 12.52 30.69
N VAL A 240 12.61 12.28 31.98
CA VAL A 240 12.51 10.96 32.58
C VAL A 240 11.36 10.91 33.59
N ALA A 241 10.59 9.83 33.52
CA ALA A 241 9.60 9.49 34.55
C ALA A 241 9.78 8.03 34.98
N VAL A 242 9.24 7.71 36.18
CA VAL A 242 9.22 6.34 36.70
C VAL A 242 7.78 5.89 36.87
N VAL A 243 7.45 4.75 36.30
CA VAL A 243 6.15 4.09 36.51
C VAL A 243 6.34 3.00 37.56
N ARG A 244 5.61 3.09 38.65
CA ARG A 244 5.70 2.21 39.82
C ARG A 244 4.39 1.49 40.07
N GLY A 245 4.45 0.27 40.61
CA GLY A 245 3.28 -0.50 40.98
C GLY A 245 2.75 -1.43 39.87
N LEU A 246 3.36 -1.42 38.70
CA LEU A 246 3.06 -2.39 37.68
C LEU A 246 3.51 -3.80 38.08
N ARG A 247 2.68 -4.79 37.81
CA ARG A 247 3.02 -6.20 38.02
C ARG A 247 3.16 -6.87 36.65
N TYR A 248 4.34 -7.34 36.34
CA TYR A 248 4.66 -8.03 35.10
C TYR A 248 5.76 -9.07 35.36
N ARG A 249 5.91 -9.97 34.43
CA ARG A 249 7.05 -10.88 34.36
C ARG A 249 7.85 -10.53 33.12
N ASP A 250 9.12 -10.25 33.27
CA ASP A 250 10.05 -10.06 32.15
C ASP A 250 10.06 -11.32 31.27
N ASP A 251 9.75 -11.16 29.99
CA ASP A 251 9.74 -12.23 28.99
C ASP A 251 10.94 -12.15 28.03
N GLY A 252 11.85 -11.19 28.27
CA GLY A 252 13.02 -10.93 27.46
C GLY A 252 12.70 -10.25 26.12
N SER A 253 11.46 -9.79 25.90
CA SER A 253 11.10 -9.08 24.69
C SER A 253 11.69 -7.66 24.65
N ASP A 254 11.86 -7.12 23.45
CA ASP A 254 12.31 -5.77 23.16
C ASP A 254 11.31 -5.00 22.31
N ALA A 255 11.49 -3.68 22.15
CA ALA A 255 10.55 -2.83 21.43
C ALA A 255 10.49 -3.14 19.93
N ALA A 256 11.49 -3.79 19.36
CA ALA A 256 11.46 -4.21 17.97
C ALA A 256 10.28 -5.16 17.69
N ARG A 257 9.77 -5.89 18.70
CA ARG A 257 8.58 -6.75 18.59
C ARG A 257 7.28 -5.99 18.40
N LEU A 258 7.21 -4.70 18.76
CA LEU A 258 6.03 -3.85 18.53
C LEU A 258 5.84 -3.51 17.05
N VAL A 259 6.89 -3.66 16.24
CA VAL A 259 6.88 -3.27 14.83
C VAL A 259 6.32 -4.41 13.99
N ARG A 260 5.18 -4.20 13.36
CA ARG A 260 4.69 -5.08 12.28
C ARG A 260 5.53 -4.89 11.04
N ARG A 261 5.89 -5.96 10.38
CA ARG A 261 6.77 -5.92 9.20
C ARG A 261 6.08 -6.48 7.97
N GLY A 262 6.27 -5.79 6.83
CA GLY A 262 5.81 -6.27 5.54
C GLY A 262 4.30 -6.48 5.48
N GLU A 263 3.88 -7.58 4.86
CA GLU A 263 2.48 -7.89 4.59
C GLU A 263 1.64 -8.22 5.84
N ASP A 264 2.27 -8.37 7.01
CA ASP A 264 1.57 -8.53 8.29
C ASP A 264 0.88 -7.24 8.74
N ASP A 265 1.27 -6.09 8.17
CA ASP A 265 0.63 -4.81 8.41
C ASP A 265 -0.36 -4.47 7.29
N LEU A 266 -1.64 -4.28 7.64
CA LEU A 266 -2.68 -3.86 6.69
C LEU A 266 -2.39 -2.51 6.01
N PHE A 267 -1.56 -1.68 6.62
CA PHE A 267 -1.16 -0.35 6.13
C PHE A 267 0.28 -0.31 5.63
N TRP A 268 0.87 -1.49 5.36
CA TRP A 268 2.27 -1.61 4.93
C TRP A 268 2.61 -0.74 3.72
N LEU A 269 1.73 -0.72 2.70
CA LEU A 269 1.89 0.18 1.57
C LEU A 269 1.44 1.59 1.95
N GLY A 270 2.34 2.55 1.84
CA GLY A 270 2.00 3.96 1.94
C GLY A 270 1.09 4.40 0.78
N THR A 271 0.43 5.53 0.95
CA THR A 271 -0.47 6.09 -0.08
C THR A 271 0.23 6.29 -1.42
N ALA A 272 1.45 6.81 -1.42
CA ALA A 272 2.23 7.02 -2.64
C ALA A 272 2.59 5.70 -3.32
N GLU A 273 3.01 4.71 -2.55
CA GLU A 273 3.36 3.37 -3.05
C GLU A 273 2.15 2.63 -3.60
N SER A 274 0.99 2.71 -2.92
CA SER A 274 -0.27 2.10 -3.38
C SER A 274 -0.73 2.68 -4.71
N ILE A 275 -0.65 4.02 -4.88
CA ILE A 275 -0.98 4.69 -6.14
C ILE A 275 -0.01 4.26 -7.25
N GLU A 276 1.29 4.22 -6.97
CA GLU A 276 2.31 3.80 -7.94
C GLU A 276 2.13 2.34 -8.35
N LEU A 277 1.88 1.44 -7.39
CA LEU A 277 1.60 0.04 -7.65
C LEU A 277 0.35 -0.12 -8.51
N GLY A 278 -0.74 0.58 -8.16
CA GLY A 278 -1.99 0.57 -8.94
C GLY A 278 -1.77 1.05 -10.38
N ARG A 279 -1.00 2.12 -10.60
CA ARG A 279 -0.65 2.62 -11.94
C ARG A 279 0.12 1.58 -12.77
N ARG A 280 1.10 0.90 -12.19
CA ARG A 280 1.88 -0.15 -12.87
C ARG A 280 1.05 -1.39 -13.17
N GLN A 281 0.13 -1.74 -12.30
CA GLN A 281 -0.68 -2.96 -12.41
C GLN A 281 -1.92 -2.80 -13.29
N ALA A 282 -2.37 -1.59 -13.58
CA ALA A 282 -3.60 -1.34 -14.35
C ALA A 282 -3.70 -2.14 -15.65
N GLN A 283 -2.62 -2.13 -16.46
CA GLN A 283 -2.53 -2.91 -17.71
C GLN A 283 -2.50 -4.43 -17.46
N LEU A 284 -1.90 -4.85 -16.35
CA LEU A 284 -1.69 -6.26 -16.02
C LEU A 284 -2.95 -6.92 -15.45
N LEU A 285 -3.87 -6.15 -14.91
CA LEU A 285 -5.18 -6.62 -14.46
C LEU A 285 -6.05 -7.10 -15.61
N ARG A 286 -5.95 -6.45 -16.78
CA ARG A 286 -6.77 -6.80 -17.94
C ARG A 286 -6.47 -8.21 -18.45
N ARG A 287 -7.46 -9.06 -18.45
CA ARG A 287 -7.44 -10.41 -19.04
C ARG A 287 -8.77 -10.70 -19.75
N SER A 288 -8.80 -11.73 -20.61
CA SER A 288 -10.03 -12.18 -21.24
C SER A 288 -10.81 -13.08 -20.26
N VAL A 289 -11.83 -12.50 -19.65
CA VAL A 289 -12.75 -13.20 -18.76
C VAL A 289 -13.85 -13.85 -19.60
N ARG A 290 -14.10 -15.16 -19.38
CA ARG A 290 -15.06 -15.95 -20.17
C ARG A 290 -16.18 -16.58 -19.33
N SER A 291 -16.10 -16.43 -18.00
CA SER A 291 -17.13 -16.89 -17.07
C SER A 291 -17.52 -15.71 -16.20
N PHE A 292 -18.79 -15.37 -16.23
CA PHE A 292 -19.35 -14.22 -15.55
C PHE A 292 -20.33 -14.67 -14.47
N ASP A 293 -20.41 -13.89 -13.40
CA ASP A 293 -21.48 -13.95 -12.43
C ASP A 293 -22.77 -13.41 -13.08
N SER A 294 -23.93 -13.83 -12.56
CA SER A 294 -25.23 -13.37 -13.03
C SER A 294 -25.61 -11.96 -12.57
N ALA A 295 -24.80 -11.33 -11.72
CA ALA A 295 -25.05 -9.98 -11.23
C ALA A 295 -25.01 -8.95 -12.37
N ALA A 296 -26.00 -8.06 -12.38
CA ALA A 296 -26.05 -6.95 -13.33
C ALA A 296 -24.87 -6.00 -13.10
N VAL A 297 -24.26 -5.56 -14.19
CA VAL A 297 -23.20 -4.55 -14.13
C VAL A 297 -23.85 -3.16 -14.00
N ASP A 298 -23.35 -2.35 -13.06
CA ASP A 298 -23.80 -0.98 -12.90
C ASP A 298 -23.59 -0.20 -14.21
N PRO A 299 -24.64 0.40 -14.78
CA PRO A 299 -24.55 1.21 -15.98
C PRO A 299 -23.50 2.31 -15.93
N GLU A 300 -23.34 2.98 -14.79
CA GLU A 300 -22.36 4.05 -14.61
C GLU A 300 -20.90 3.56 -14.79
N VAL A 301 -20.61 2.31 -14.45
CA VAL A 301 -19.30 1.70 -14.65
C VAL A 301 -18.97 1.54 -16.12
N ILE A 302 -19.94 1.10 -16.93
CA ILE A 302 -19.76 0.91 -18.37
C ILE A 302 -19.62 2.28 -19.07
N GLU A 303 -20.45 3.24 -18.69
CA GLU A 303 -20.42 4.60 -19.23
C GLU A 303 -19.09 5.30 -18.91
N ALA A 304 -18.63 5.21 -17.65
CA ALA A 304 -17.34 5.77 -17.24
C ALA A 304 -16.17 5.11 -17.98
N ALA A 305 -16.19 3.78 -18.14
CA ALA A 305 -15.14 3.07 -18.86
C ALA A 305 -15.11 3.44 -20.36
N ALA A 306 -16.29 3.64 -20.97
CA ALA A 306 -16.39 4.10 -22.36
C ALA A 306 -15.88 5.53 -22.51
N ALA A 307 -16.22 6.44 -21.57
CA ALA A 307 -15.74 7.82 -21.56
C ALA A 307 -14.21 7.89 -21.46
N GLU A 308 -13.61 7.08 -20.56
CA GLU A 308 -12.14 6.99 -20.45
C GLU A 308 -11.52 6.42 -21.74
N ALA A 309 -12.12 5.41 -22.34
CA ALA A 309 -11.63 4.84 -23.57
C ALA A 309 -11.58 5.84 -24.75
N LEU A 310 -12.47 6.82 -24.77
CA LEU A 310 -12.48 7.90 -25.77
C LEU A 310 -11.32 8.91 -25.60
N THR A 311 -10.52 8.80 -24.57
CA THR A 311 -9.27 9.58 -24.40
C THR A 311 -8.08 8.94 -25.13
N ALA A 312 -8.25 7.78 -25.76
CA ALA A 312 -7.23 7.11 -26.53
C ALA A 312 -6.70 8.05 -27.66
N PRO A 313 -5.41 7.93 -28.00
CA PRO A 313 -4.83 8.76 -29.07
C PRO A 313 -5.56 8.53 -30.39
N ALA A 314 -5.86 9.63 -31.07
CA ALA A 314 -6.57 9.59 -32.35
C ALA A 314 -5.99 10.63 -33.32
N PRO A 315 -5.99 10.32 -34.64
CA PRO A 315 -5.47 11.22 -35.65
C PRO A 315 -6.36 12.48 -35.76
N HIS A 316 -5.77 13.59 -36.15
CA HIS A 316 -6.47 14.85 -36.50
C HIS A 316 -7.38 15.38 -35.37
N HIS A 317 -7.10 15.03 -34.09
CA HIS A 317 -7.98 15.33 -32.94
C HIS A 317 -9.41 14.80 -33.10
N THR A 318 -9.61 13.79 -33.95
CA THR A 318 -10.90 13.11 -34.12
C THR A 318 -11.16 12.14 -32.94
N ARG A 319 -12.34 11.56 -32.93
CA ARG A 319 -12.67 10.40 -32.08
C ARG A 319 -13.35 9.34 -32.95
N PRO A 320 -12.56 8.54 -33.70
CA PRO A 320 -13.07 7.67 -34.72
C PRO A 320 -13.70 6.38 -34.17
N VAL A 321 -14.18 6.40 -32.95
CA VAL A 321 -14.78 5.26 -32.28
C VAL A 321 -16.16 5.63 -31.74
N ARG A 322 -17.10 4.71 -31.92
CA ARG A 322 -18.38 4.69 -31.21
C ARG A 322 -18.53 3.35 -30.52
N PHE A 323 -18.99 3.38 -29.28
CA PHE A 323 -19.33 2.20 -28.51
C PHE A 323 -20.86 2.03 -28.53
N VAL A 324 -21.36 0.97 -29.17
CA VAL A 324 -22.77 0.63 -29.18
C VAL A 324 -23.05 -0.39 -28.09
N TRP A 325 -23.72 0.02 -27.05
CA TRP A 325 -24.13 -0.85 -25.96
C TRP A 325 -25.48 -1.47 -26.28
N VAL A 326 -25.50 -2.79 -26.50
CA VAL A 326 -26.70 -3.54 -26.91
C VAL A 326 -27.50 -3.96 -25.67
N ARG A 327 -28.31 -3.02 -25.15
CA ARG A 327 -29.08 -3.20 -23.91
C ARG A 327 -30.38 -3.99 -24.09
N ASN A 328 -31.00 -3.96 -25.31
CA ASN A 328 -32.23 -4.69 -25.57
C ASN A 328 -31.90 -6.18 -25.75
N PRO A 329 -32.44 -7.09 -24.89
CA PRO A 329 -32.16 -8.53 -24.98
C PRO A 329 -32.64 -9.19 -26.30
N ASP A 330 -33.78 -8.76 -26.78
CA ASP A 330 -34.35 -9.35 -28.01
C ASP A 330 -33.50 -8.98 -29.24
N ARG A 331 -33.08 -7.71 -29.31
CA ARG A 331 -32.16 -7.24 -30.35
C ARG A 331 -30.82 -7.94 -30.29
N ARG A 332 -30.32 -8.18 -29.07
CA ARG A 332 -29.05 -8.88 -28.85
C ARG A 332 -29.14 -10.32 -29.34
N ILE A 333 -30.22 -11.06 -28.99
CA ILE A 333 -30.44 -12.43 -29.43
C ILE A 333 -30.61 -12.47 -30.94
N GLU A 334 -31.42 -11.58 -31.52
CA GLU A 334 -31.62 -11.47 -32.97
C GLU A 334 -30.27 -11.28 -33.71
N LEU A 335 -29.43 -10.35 -33.22
CA LEU A 335 -28.11 -10.09 -33.79
C LEU A 335 -27.23 -11.33 -33.76
N LEU A 336 -27.12 -11.98 -32.61
CA LEU A 336 -26.25 -13.13 -32.41
C LEU A 336 -26.73 -14.34 -33.24
N ASP A 337 -28.02 -14.53 -33.34
CA ASP A 337 -28.62 -15.62 -34.17
C ASP A 337 -28.41 -15.38 -35.66
N GLN A 338 -28.55 -14.14 -36.14
CA GLN A 338 -28.28 -13.82 -37.53
C GLN A 338 -26.80 -13.97 -37.87
N MET A 339 -25.90 -13.50 -37.00
CA MET A 339 -24.45 -13.70 -37.16
C MET A 339 -24.07 -15.19 -37.13
N LYS A 340 -24.68 -15.97 -36.25
CA LYS A 340 -24.51 -17.43 -36.16
C LYS A 340 -24.90 -18.10 -37.46
N ARG A 341 -26.07 -17.75 -38.05
CA ARG A 341 -26.51 -18.27 -39.36
C ARG A 341 -25.53 -17.94 -40.47
N ALA A 342 -25.09 -16.69 -40.58
CA ALA A 342 -24.11 -16.27 -41.58
C ALA A 342 -22.81 -17.07 -41.45
N TRP A 343 -22.28 -17.21 -40.24
CA TRP A 343 -21.05 -17.97 -39.98
C TRP A 343 -21.19 -19.46 -40.32
N CYS A 344 -22.35 -20.09 -40.00
CA CYS A 344 -22.62 -21.46 -40.38
C CYS A 344 -22.61 -21.62 -41.93
N ALA A 345 -23.20 -20.67 -42.67
CA ALA A 345 -23.20 -20.68 -44.13
C ALA A 345 -21.78 -20.59 -44.72
N ASP A 346 -20.95 -19.70 -44.20
CA ASP A 346 -19.56 -19.54 -44.62
C ASP A 346 -18.73 -20.81 -44.37
N LEU A 347 -18.87 -21.41 -43.18
CA LEU A 347 -18.16 -22.64 -42.83
C LEU A 347 -18.61 -23.83 -43.66
N ALA A 348 -19.89 -23.88 -44.05
CA ALA A 348 -20.41 -24.90 -44.98
C ALA A 348 -19.87 -24.70 -46.39
N ALA A 349 -19.80 -23.47 -46.86
CA ALA A 349 -19.17 -23.11 -48.15
C ALA A 349 -17.69 -23.48 -48.19
N ASP A 350 -16.96 -23.38 -47.05
CA ASP A 350 -15.58 -23.84 -46.87
C ASP A 350 -15.46 -25.38 -46.82
N GLY A 351 -16.54 -26.14 -46.97
CA GLY A 351 -16.54 -27.61 -46.98
C GLY A 351 -16.36 -28.23 -45.58
N ARG A 352 -16.66 -27.51 -44.50
CA ARG A 352 -16.58 -28.06 -43.12
C ARG A 352 -17.73 -29.03 -42.85
N THR A 353 -17.43 -30.07 -42.04
CA THR A 353 -18.45 -30.99 -41.56
C THR A 353 -19.37 -30.36 -40.53
N ALA A 354 -20.61 -30.85 -40.40
CA ALA A 354 -21.59 -30.35 -39.42
C ALA A 354 -21.04 -30.33 -38.00
N ASP A 355 -20.38 -31.39 -37.54
CA ASP A 355 -19.76 -31.45 -36.20
C ASP A 355 -18.64 -30.40 -36.01
N SER A 356 -17.87 -30.11 -37.07
CA SER A 356 -16.83 -29.08 -37.02
C SER A 356 -17.44 -27.69 -36.96
N ILE A 357 -18.55 -27.47 -37.65
CA ILE A 357 -19.31 -26.20 -37.63
C ILE A 357 -19.86 -25.99 -36.22
N GLU A 358 -20.54 -26.96 -35.66
CA GLU A 358 -21.15 -26.88 -34.33
C GLU A 358 -20.10 -26.54 -33.24
N ARG A 359 -18.96 -27.28 -33.19
CA ARG A 359 -17.89 -26.99 -32.23
C ARG A 359 -17.30 -25.56 -32.33
N ARG A 360 -17.23 -25.02 -33.55
CA ARG A 360 -16.72 -23.67 -33.81
C ARG A 360 -17.70 -22.60 -33.36
N VAL A 361 -18.95 -22.79 -33.68
CA VAL A 361 -20.05 -21.85 -33.42
C VAL A 361 -20.35 -21.77 -31.93
N ASN A 362 -20.24 -22.88 -31.20
CA ASN A 362 -20.38 -22.91 -29.73
C ASN A 362 -19.37 -22.04 -28.99
N ARG A 363 -18.25 -21.66 -29.60
CA ARG A 363 -17.29 -20.66 -29.01
C ARG A 363 -17.91 -19.27 -28.94
N GLY A 364 -18.95 -18.98 -29.69
CA GLY A 364 -19.69 -17.71 -29.62
C GLY A 364 -20.65 -17.61 -28.44
N GLN A 365 -20.88 -18.71 -27.70
CA GLN A 365 -21.83 -18.77 -26.60
C GLN A 365 -21.59 -17.72 -25.54
N ILE A 366 -20.34 -17.33 -25.32
CA ILE A 366 -19.94 -16.28 -24.36
C ILE A 366 -20.69 -14.95 -24.60
N LEU A 367 -21.03 -14.59 -25.83
CA LEU A 367 -21.79 -13.38 -26.15
C LEU A 367 -23.28 -13.49 -25.77
N TYR A 368 -23.81 -14.71 -25.68
CA TYR A 368 -25.17 -14.95 -25.18
C TYR A 368 -25.19 -14.92 -23.64
N ASP A 369 -24.17 -15.50 -23.01
CA ASP A 369 -24.14 -15.74 -21.57
C ASP A 369 -23.68 -14.49 -20.79
N ALA A 370 -22.95 -13.57 -21.40
CA ALA A 370 -22.46 -12.38 -20.70
C ALA A 370 -23.61 -11.44 -20.28
N PRO A 371 -23.61 -10.87 -19.08
CA PRO A 371 -24.62 -9.91 -18.65
C PRO A 371 -24.78 -8.73 -19.61
N GLU A 372 -23.67 -8.18 -20.10
CA GLU A 372 -23.67 -7.00 -20.96
C GLU A 372 -22.82 -7.21 -22.23
N MET A 373 -23.16 -6.48 -23.30
CA MET A 373 -22.46 -6.53 -24.57
C MET A 373 -22.29 -5.13 -25.16
N VAL A 374 -21.05 -4.77 -25.46
CA VAL A 374 -20.69 -3.51 -26.17
C VAL A 374 -19.99 -3.86 -27.47
N ILE A 375 -20.39 -3.20 -28.56
CA ILE A 375 -19.76 -3.35 -29.87
C ILE A 375 -19.03 -2.03 -30.21
N PRO A 376 -17.70 -2.02 -30.28
CA PRO A 376 -16.94 -0.88 -30.79
C PRO A 376 -17.04 -0.80 -32.31
N PHE A 377 -17.17 0.41 -32.83
CA PHE A 377 -17.21 0.70 -34.26
C PHE A 377 -16.14 1.73 -34.63
N LEU A 378 -15.47 1.49 -35.74
CA LEU A 378 -14.71 2.52 -36.41
C LEU A 378 -15.66 3.38 -37.24
N VAL A 379 -15.59 4.69 -37.01
CA VAL A 379 -16.36 5.70 -37.72
C VAL A 379 -15.39 6.62 -38.44
N PRO A 380 -15.47 6.76 -39.76
CA PRO A 380 -14.48 7.50 -40.56
C PRO A 380 -14.64 9.02 -40.47
N GLU A 381 -15.42 9.53 -39.53
CA GLU A 381 -15.64 10.97 -39.32
C GLU A 381 -14.34 11.72 -39.08
N GLY A 382 -14.10 12.76 -39.91
CA GLY A 382 -12.88 13.55 -39.85
C GLY A 382 -11.66 12.93 -40.58
N ALA A 383 -11.83 11.80 -41.26
CA ALA A 383 -10.79 11.24 -42.09
C ALA A 383 -10.52 12.10 -43.33
N HIS A 384 -9.25 12.24 -43.67
CA HIS A 384 -8.84 12.96 -44.92
C HIS A 384 -9.08 12.11 -46.16
N HIS A 385 -9.53 12.78 -47.20
CA HIS A 385 -9.67 12.17 -48.51
C HIS A 385 -8.39 12.40 -49.35
N TYR A 386 -7.82 11.31 -49.84
CA TYR A 386 -6.62 11.34 -50.67
C TYR A 386 -6.92 10.89 -52.08
N PRO A 387 -6.27 11.51 -53.13
CA PRO A 387 -6.50 11.15 -54.53
C PRO A 387 -5.88 9.80 -54.92
N ASP A 388 -4.98 9.26 -54.10
CA ASP A 388 -4.31 7.99 -54.37
C ASP A 388 -4.64 6.90 -53.36
N PRO A 389 -4.65 5.63 -53.80
CA PRO A 389 -5.01 4.50 -52.94
C PRO A 389 -4.04 4.27 -51.76
N ALA A 390 -2.75 4.61 -51.94
CA ALA A 390 -1.74 4.35 -50.91
C ALA A 390 -1.94 5.23 -49.70
N ARG A 391 -2.18 6.55 -49.85
CA ARG A 391 -2.48 7.47 -48.76
C ARG A 391 -3.86 7.17 -48.14
N THR A 392 -4.84 6.79 -48.96
CA THR A 392 -6.17 6.36 -48.47
C THR A 392 -6.04 5.13 -47.56
N ALA A 393 -5.23 4.14 -47.94
CA ALA A 393 -4.97 2.95 -47.13
C ALA A 393 -4.21 3.29 -45.83
N ALA A 394 -3.24 4.20 -45.90
CA ALA A 394 -2.49 4.68 -44.72
C ALA A 394 -3.43 5.39 -43.73
N GLU A 395 -4.32 6.27 -44.20
CA GLU A 395 -5.34 6.95 -43.37
C GLU A 395 -6.23 5.95 -42.65
N ARG A 396 -6.79 4.98 -43.41
CA ARG A 396 -7.60 3.92 -42.80
C ARG A 396 -6.84 3.10 -41.79
N THR A 397 -5.56 2.81 -42.03
CA THR A 397 -4.72 2.08 -41.05
C THR A 397 -4.55 2.89 -39.78
N MET A 398 -4.26 4.19 -39.89
CA MET A 398 -4.10 5.09 -38.76
C MET A 398 -5.36 5.17 -37.90
N PHE A 399 -6.53 5.28 -38.53
CA PHE A 399 -7.84 5.27 -37.85
C PHE A 399 -8.11 3.91 -37.17
N THR A 400 -7.76 2.81 -37.82
CA THR A 400 -7.92 1.44 -37.26
C THR A 400 -7.03 1.26 -36.03
N VAL A 401 -5.79 1.75 -36.06
CA VAL A 401 -4.87 1.71 -34.91
C VAL A 401 -5.44 2.53 -33.73
N ALA A 402 -5.95 3.73 -34.00
CA ALA A 402 -6.59 4.57 -32.98
C ALA A 402 -7.81 3.88 -32.35
N ALA A 403 -8.64 3.25 -33.16
CA ALA A 403 -9.79 2.50 -32.70
C ALA A 403 -9.40 1.27 -31.85
N GLY A 404 -8.34 0.54 -32.25
CA GLY A 404 -7.78 -0.55 -31.44
C GLY A 404 -7.25 -0.07 -30.09
N ALA A 405 -6.63 1.12 -30.03
CA ALA A 405 -6.20 1.74 -28.78
C ALA A 405 -7.40 2.05 -27.86
N ALA A 406 -8.49 2.58 -28.41
CA ALA A 406 -9.72 2.84 -27.64
C ALA A 406 -10.37 1.54 -27.13
N VAL A 407 -10.38 0.48 -27.92
CA VAL A 407 -10.86 -0.85 -27.47
C VAL A 407 -10.01 -1.35 -26.28
N GLN A 408 -8.68 -1.30 -26.41
CA GLN A 408 -7.81 -1.70 -25.30
C GLN A 408 -8.04 -0.83 -24.04
N ALA A 409 -8.20 0.48 -24.22
CA ALA A 409 -8.50 1.40 -23.10
C ALA A 409 -9.81 1.03 -22.39
N LEU A 410 -10.88 0.69 -23.14
CA LEU A 410 -12.14 0.20 -22.57
C LEU A 410 -11.92 -1.07 -21.73
N LEU A 411 -11.19 -2.05 -22.25
CA LEU A 411 -10.92 -3.30 -21.54
C LEU A 411 -10.13 -3.08 -20.24
N VAL A 412 -9.19 -2.14 -20.25
CA VAL A 412 -8.42 -1.77 -19.04
C VAL A 412 -9.30 -1.00 -18.06
N ALA A 413 -10.08 -0.04 -18.53
CA ALA A 413 -10.98 0.76 -17.69
C ALA A 413 -12.03 -0.10 -16.97
N LEU A 414 -12.54 -1.16 -17.61
CA LEU A 414 -13.39 -2.17 -16.98
C LEU A 414 -12.62 -2.98 -15.94
N ALA A 415 -11.42 -3.47 -16.28
CA ALA A 415 -10.63 -4.33 -15.41
C ALA A 415 -10.21 -3.64 -14.11
N VAL A 416 -9.81 -2.35 -14.14
CA VAL A 416 -9.45 -1.59 -12.93
C VAL A 416 -10.65 -1.30 -12.01
N ARG A 417 -11.89 -1.48 -12.52
CA ARG A 417 -13.14 -1.40 -11.75
C ARG A 417 -13.64 -2.78 -11.30
N GLY A 418 -12.81 -3.83 -11.46
CA GLY A 418 -13.21 -5.20 -11.10
C GLY A 418 -14.21 -5.85 -12.04
N VAL A 419 -14.48 -5.23 -13.19
CA VAL A 419 -15.40 -5.78 -14.22
C VAL A 419 -14.61 -6.58 -15.24
N GLY A 420 -15.00 -7.83 -15.44
CA GLY A 420 -14.42 -8.74 -16.42
C GLY A 420 -14.90 -8.42 -17.85
N SER A 421 -14.03 -8.65 -18.81
CA SER A 421 -14.40 -8.46 -20.21
C SER A 421 -13.68 -9.44 -21.13
N CYS A 422 -14.31 -9.75 -22.27
CA CYS A 422 -13.70 -10.53 -23.34
C CYS A 422 -14.03 -9.91 -24.70
N TRP A 423 -12.99 -9.49 -25.44
CA TRP A 423 -13.15 -9.06 -26.82
C TRP A 423 -13.21 -10.27 -27.76
N ILE A 424 -14.22 -10.30 -28.65
CA ILE A 424 -14.50 -11.36 -29.61
C ILE A 424 -14.64 -10.73 -30.99
N GLY A 425 -13.87 -11.21 -31.98
CA GLY A 425 -13.80 -10.63 -33.33
C GLY A 425 -15.00 -10.95 -34.25
N SER A 426 -16.03 -11.67 -33.82
CA SER A 426 -17.09 -12.23 -34.68
C SER A 426 -17.84 -11.18 -35.51
N THR A 427 -18.07 -9.98 -34.95
CA THR A 427 -18.82 -8.92 -35.66
C THR A 427 -18.06 -8.37 -36.88
N ILE A 428 -16.72 -8.48 -36.90
CA ILE A 428 -15.88 -8.05 -38.02
C ILE A 428 -16.22 -8.85 -39.30
N PHE A 429 -16.60 -10.12 -39.14
CA PHE A 429 -16.90 -11.03 -40.27
C PHE A 429 -18.35 -10.94 -40.76
N ALA A 430 -19.23 -10.23 -40.05
CA ALA A 430 -20.64 -10.06 -40.42
C ALA A 430 -21.09 -8.60 -40.35
N PRO A 431 -20.34 -7.63 -40.95
CA PRO A 431 -20.60 -6.21 -40.74
C PRO A 431 -21.98 -5.77 -41.20
N ASP A 432 -22.49 -6.33 -42.29
CA ASP A 432 -23.81 -5.97 -42.83
C ASP A 432 -24.96 -6.45 -41.91
N VAL A 433 -24.81 -7.64 -41.35
CA VAL A 433 -25.76 -8.17 -40.36
C VAL A 433 -25.82 -7.26 -39.13
N VAL A 434 -24.64 -6.87 -38.63
CA VAL A 434 -24.53 -6.01 -37.43
C VAL A 434 -25.20 -4.67 -37.66
N ARG A 435 -24.89 -4.02 -38.80
CA ARG A 435 -25.48 -2.71 -39.13
C ARG A 435 -26.99 -2.78 -39.33
N THR A 436 -27.44 -3.79 -40.05
CA THR A 436 -28.87 -3.97 -40.35
C THR A 436 -29.68 -4.20 -39.06
N VAL A 437 -29.25 -5.15 -38.22
CA VAL A 437 -29.99 -5.46 -36.98
C VAL A 437 -29.98 -4.32 -35.99
N LEU A 438 -28.86 -3.55 -35.90
CA LEU A 438 -28.75 -2.45 -34.98
C LEU A 438 -29.16 -1.07 -35.53
N ASP A 439 -29.64 -1.04 -36.80
CA ASP A 439 -30.05 0.18 -37.48
C ASP A 439 -28.96 1.28 -37.49
N LEU A 440 -27.75 0.90 -37.97
CA LEU A 440 -26.55 1.74 -37.95
C LEU A 440 -26.15 2.18 -39.36
N PRO A 441 -25.44 3.33 -39.49
CA PRO A 441 -24.96 3.83 -40.79
C PRO A 441 -24.07 2.83 -41.54
N PRO A 442 -24.11 2.82 -42.88
CA PRO A 442 -23.37 1.84 -43.68
C PRO A 442 -21.86 1.99 -43.65
N ASP A 443 -21.34 3.16 -43.27
CA ASP A 443 -19.92 3.46 -43.14
C ASP A 443 -19.34 3.08 -41.78
N TRP A 444 -20.18 2.71 -40.81
CA TRP A 444 -19.70 2.23 -39.52
C TRP A 444 -19.15 0.81 -39.60
N GLN A 445 -17.90 0.60 -39.20
CA GLN A 445 -17.24 -0.71 -39.27
C GLN A 445 -17.14 -1.34 -37.90
N PRO A 446 -17.78 -2.48 -37.62
CA PRO A 446 -17.68 -3.14 -36.31
C PRO A 446 -16.26 -3.69 -36.11
N LEU A 447 -15.74 -3.54 -34.89
CA LEU A 447 -14.38 -3.92 -34.49
C LEU A 447 -14.34 -5.07 -33.48
N GLY A 448 -15.27 -5.99 -33.56
CA GLY A 448 -15.49 -7.05 -32.58
C GLY A 448 -16.62 -6.70 -31.61
N ALA A 449 -16.93 -7.61 -30.72
CA ALA A 449 -17.86 -7.41 -29.61
C ALA A 449 -17.14 -7.63 -28.29
N VAL A 450 -17.51 -6.91 -27.25
CA VAL A 450 -17.00 -7.04 -25.89
C VAL A 450 -18.10 -7.61 -25.02
N ALA A 451 -17.91 -8.85 -24.57
CA ALA A 451 -18.69 -9.46 -23.50
C ALA A 451 -18.24 -8.87 -22.16
N ILE A 452 -19.18 -8.45 -21.32
CA ILE A 452 -18.89 -7.72 -20.08
C ILE A 452 -19.73 -8.31 -18.93
N GLY A 453 -19.13 -8.46 -17.76
CA GLY A 453 -19.80 -8.96 -16.55
C GLY A 453 -18.83 -9.03 -15.38
N TYR A 454 -19.31 -9.25 -14.16
CA TYR A 454 -18.45 -9.52 -13.04
C TYR A 454 -17.81 -10.90 -13.19
N PRO A 455 -16.50 -11.05 -12.99
CA PRO A 455 -15.82 -12.34 -13.09
C PRO A 455 -16.19 -13.24 -11.92
N VAL A 456 -16.42 -14.53 -12.17
CA VAL A 456 -16.64 -15.54 -11.11
C VAL A 456 -15.44 -15.62 -10.16
N GLU A 457 -14.22 -15.46 -10.70
CA GLU A 457 -12.99 -15.44 -9.92
C GLU A 457 -12.37 -14.04 -9.93
N PRO A 458 -11.86 -13.54 -8.79
CA PRO A 458 -11.19 -12.25 -8.72
C PRO A 458 -10.00 -12.17 -9.69
N GLN A 459 -9.92 -11.07 -10.43
CA GLN A 459 -8.80 -10.82 -11.32
C GLN A 459 -7.55 -10.40 -10.52
N ARG A 460 -6.42 -11.04 -10.80
CA ARG A 460 -5.10 -10.68 -10.26
C ARG A 460 -4.21 -10.16 -11.38
N PRO A 461 -3.30 -9.21 -11.11
CA PRO A 461 -2.31 -8.77 -12.08
C PRO A 461 -1.53 -9.97 -12.64
N ARG A 462 -1.25 -9.92 -13.94
CA ARG A 462 -0.38 -10.89 -14.62
C ARG A 462 1.06 -10.43 -14.53
N ASP A 463 2.00 -11.36 -14.65
CA ASP A 463 3.38 -11.01 -14.91
C ASP A 463 3.53 -10.37 -16.29
N PRO A 464 4.39 -9.36 -16.45
CA PRO A 464 4.77 -8.85 -17.76
C PRO A 464 5.41 -9.94 -18.62
N VAL A 465 5.08 -9.95 -19.90
CA VAL A 465 5.77 -10.82 -20.85
C VAL A 465 7.10 -10.16 -21.22
N PRO A 466 8.25 -10.86 -21.10
CA PRO A 466 9.53 -10.32 -21.54
C PRO A 466 9.49 -9.89 -23.01
N ALA A 467 10.03 -8.70 -23.29
CA ALA A 467 10.04 -8.18 -24.65
C ALA A 467 10.88 -9.05 -25.61
N GLY A 468 12.02 -9.56 -25.13
CA GLY A 468 12.92 -10.41 -25.91
C GLY A 468 13.27 -9.80 -27.26
N ASP A 469 13.18 -10.59 -28.31
CA ASP A 469 13.39 -10.19 -29.70
C ASP A 469 12.32 -9.27 -30.32
N ARG A 470 11.21 -9.04 -29.57
CA ARG A 470 10.13 -8.13 -30.00
C ARG A 470 10.46 -6.65 -29.78
N LEU A 471 11.48 -6.35 -28.98
CA LEU A 471 12.05 -5.00 -28.82
C LEU A 471 13.41 -4.96 -29.51
N VAL A 472 13.45 -4.32 -30.67
CA VAL A 472 14.67 -4.25 -31.50
C VAL A 472 15.34 -2.89 -31.31
N HIS A 473 16.61 -2.91 -30.88
CA HIS A 473 17.45 -1.71 -30.80
C HIS A 473 18.16 -1.50 -32.14
N ARG A 474 18.17 -0.27 -32.64
CA ARG A 474 18.90 0.16 -33.84
C ARG A 474 19.74 1.38 -33.51
#